data_45a82e5146744cd942efec602387092b
#
_entry.id   45a82e5146744cd942efec602387092b
#
_cell.length_a   1.000
_cell.length_b   1.000
_cell.length_c   1.000
_cell.angle_alpha   90.00
_cell.angle_beta   90.00
_cell.angle_gamma   90.00
#
_symmetry.space_group_name_H-M   'P 1'
#
loop_
_entity.id
_entity.type
_entity.pdbx_description
1 polymer ?
#
loop_
_entity_poly.entity_id
_entity_poly.type
_entity_poly.pdbx_seq_one_letter_code
_entity_poly.pdbx_strand_id
1 'polypeptide(L)'
;MTNMTEFFNSLQQGVFMNLNTAMPCEVLAYDATKRRAKIQPLFKVKEYGKNESSLAPIENVPVLFQRYKVHNNAPISITTDTAPHAQYSGTGEHVHNVVTFTESVEMIPDLRDGDIVQVIFNQRSIDEAMNGNIVFPGTSRMFDIHDAVIVGVF
;
A
#
# COMPACT_ATOMS: atom_id res chain seq x y z
N MET A 1 -38.68 -22.51 19.02
CA MET A 1 -37.26 -22.16 19.41
C MET A 1 -36.34 -21.91 18.21
N THR A 2 -36.66 -22.42 17.04
CA THR A 2 -35.88 -22.25 15.79
C THR A 2 -35.70 -20.79 15.38
N ASN A 3 -36.74 -19.98 15.49
CA ASN A 3 -36.73 -18.59 15.01
C ASN A 3 -35.74 -17.65 15.75
N MET A 4 -35.48 -17.88 17.03
CA MET A 4 -34.56 -17.04 17.81
C MET A 4 -33.10 -17.31 17.40
N THR A 5 -32.73 -18.58 17.22
CA THR A 5 -31.39 -18.96 16.76
C THR A 5 -31.12 -18.47 15.34
N GLU A 6 -32.09 -18.59 14.44
CA GLU A 6 -31.98 -18.06 13.07
C GLU A 6 -31.86 -16.54 13.04
N PHE A 7 -32.59 -15.84 13.92
CA PHE A 7 -32.49 -14.39 14.07
C PHE A 7 -31.08 -13.98 14.55
N PHE A 8 -30.53 -14.62 15.58
CA PHE A 8 -29.17 -14.32 16.05
C PHE A 8 -28.10 -14.65 15.00
N ASN A 9 -28.23 -15.75 14.30
CA ASN A 9 -27.31 -16.11 13.21
C ASN A 9 -27.38 -15.08 12.08
N SER A 10 -28.57 -14.65 11.70
CA SER A 10 -28.77 -13.62 10.68
C SER A 10 -28.18 -12.28 11.10
N LEU A 11 -28.37 -11.87 12.37
CA LEU A 11 -27.76 -10.66 12.93
C LEU A 11 -26.24 -10.72 12.92
N GLN A 12 -25.67 -11.86 13.35
CA GLN A 12 -24.24 -12.09 13.36
C GLN A 12 -23.65 -12.04 11.95
N GLN A 13 -24.29 -12.70 10.98
CA GLN A 13 -23.88 -12.64 9.59
C GLN A 13 -23.94 -11.21 9.04
N GLY A 14 -25.00 -10.46 9.38
CA GLY A 14 -25.13 -9.06 8.98
C GLY A 14 -23.99 -8.19 9.52
N VAL A 15 -23.56 -8.42 10.76
CA VAL A 15 -22.41 -7.72 11.34
C VAL A 15 -21.12 -8.07 10.59
N PHE A 16 -20.85 -9.36 10.34
CA PHE A 16 -19.63 -9.78 9.63
C PHE A 16 -19.58 -9.29 8.17
N MET A 17 -20.72 -9.23 7.50
CA MET A 17 -20.81 -8.73 6.11
C MET A 17 -20.51 -7.23 5.98
N ASN A 18 -20.67 -6.47 7.07
CA ASN A 18 -20.40 -5.03 7.11
C ASN A 18 -18.99 -4.69 7.62
N LEU A 19 -18.21 -5.69 8.05
CA LEU A 19 -16.84 -5.49 8.51
C LEU A 19 -15.86 -5.68 7.35
N ASN A 20 -15.26 -4.59 6.89
CA ASN A 20 -14.18 -4.66 5.93
C ASN A 20 -12.86 -4.90 6.67
N THR A 21 -12.26 -6.06 6.50
CA THR A 21 -10.95 -6.39 7.12
C THR A 21 -9.82 -6.31 6.12
N ALA A 22 -9.92 -7.05 5.04
CA ALA A 22 -8.96 -7.06 3.95
C ALA A 22 -9.63 -7.59 2.68
N MET A 23 -9.19 -7.10 1.51
CA MET A 23 -9.65 -7.60 0.23
C MET A 23 -8.63 -7.35 -0.88
N PRO A 24 -8.62 -8.19 -1.95
CA PRO A 24 -7.88 -7.91 -3.17
C PRO A 24 -8.56 -6.81 -3.96
N CYS A 25 -7.75 -5.90 -4.49
CA CYS A 25 -8.20 -4.81 -5.35
C CYS A 25 -7.29 -4.69 -6.56
N GLU A 26 -7.80 -4.13 -7.65
CA GLU A 26 -7.03 -3.77 -8.83
C GLU A 26 -6.66 -2.29 -8.78
N VAL A 27 -5.42 -1.96 -9.11
CA VAL A 27 -4.96 -0.56 -9.21
C VAL A 27 -5.47 0.03 -10.51
N LEU A 28 -6.26 1.10 -10.42
CA LEU A 28 -6.76 1.85 -11.59
C LEU A 28 -5.87 3.03 -11.95
N ALA A 29 -5.20 3.63 -10.95
CA ALA A 29 -4.24 4.71 -11.13
C ALA A 29 -3.37 4.85 -9.90
N TYR A 30 -2.10 5.24 -10.07
CA TYR A 30 -1.16 5.47 -8.99
C TYR A 30 -0.43 6.81 -9.13
N ASP A 31 -0.47 7.62 -8.08
CA ASP A 31 0.31 8.85 -7.94
C ASP A 31 1.55 8.56 -7.07
N ALA A 32 2.69 8.36 -7.71
CA ALA A 32 3.96 8.06 -7.04
C ALA A 32 4.44 9.21 -6.15
N THR A 33 4.13 10.47 -6.49
CA THR A 33 4.54 11.63 -5.70
C THR A 33 3.80 11.71 -4.38
N LYS A 34 2.50 11.45 -4.39
CA LYS A 34 1.66 11.42 -3.20
C LYS A 34 1.63 10.08 -2.51
N ARG A 35 2.10 9.01 -3.19
CA ARG A 35 1.98 7.61 -2.75
C ARG A 35 0.53 7.23 -2.45
N ARG A 36 -0.34 7.59 -3.40
CA ARG A 36 -1.79 7.35 -3.32
C ARG A 36 -2.27 6.67 -4.58
N ALA A 37 -3.16 5.72 -4.41
CA ALA A 37 -3.75 5.00 -5.53
C ALA A 37 -5.27 5.14 -5.54
N LYS A 38 -5.84 4.97 -6.74
CA LYS A 38 -7.24 4.69 -6.97
C LYS A 38 -7.36 3.20 -7.26
N ILE A 39 -8.23 2.50 -6.54
CA ILE A 39 -8.34 1.05 -6.62
C ILE A 39 -9.78 0.60 -6.83
N GLN A 40 -9.95 -0.54 -7.50
CA GLN A 40 -11.22 -1.20 -7.71
C GLN A 40 -11.27 -2.48 -6.87
N PRO A 41 -12.18 -2.59 -5.88
CA PRO A 41 -12.43 -3.86 -5.20
C PRO A 41 -12.85 -4.96 -6.17
N LEU A 42 -12.27 -6.16 -6.02
CA LEU A 42 -12.54 -7.30 -6.91
C LEU A 42 -13.72 -8.17 -6.43
N PHE A 43 -14.27 -7.88 -5.26
CA PHE A 43 -15.47 -8.55 -4.80
C PHE A 43 -16.73 -7.81 -5.22
N LYS A 44 -17.75 -8.59 -5.60
CA LYS A 44 -19.08 -8.10 -5.80
C LYS A 44 -19.91 -8.27 -4.54
N VAL A 45 -20.84 -7.36 -4.34
CA VAL A 45 -21.84 -7.44 -3.29
C VAL A 45 -23.20 -7.81 -3.89
N LYS A 46 -23.99 -8.52 -3.12
CA LYS A 46 -25.37 -8.89 -3.50
C LYS A 46 -26.30 -8.53 -2.36
N GLU A 47 -27.12 -7.53 -2.58
CA GLU A 47 -28.20 -7.21 -1.67
C GLU A 47 -29.38 -8.16 -1.90
N TYR A 48 -30.16 -8.39 -0.84
CA TYR A 48 -31.34 -9.25 -0.94
C TYR A 48 -32.31 -8.73 -2.00
N GLY A 49 -32.69 -9.60 -2.94
CA GLY A 49 -33.63 -9.25 -4.02
C GLY A 49 -33.03 -8.44 -5.18
N LYS A 50 -31.72 -8.13 -5.16
CA LYS A 50 -31.03 -7.44 -6.25
C LYS A 50 -30.02 -8.33 -6.96
N ASN A 51 -29.59 -7.91 -8.14
CA ASN A 51 -28.48 -8.53 -8.85
C ASN A 51 -27.15 -8.17 -8.19
N GLU A 52 -26.12 -8.97 -8.43
CA GLU A 52 -24.75 -8.68 -8.00
C GLU A 52 -24.27 -7.38 -8.62
N SER A 53 -23.61 -6.56 -7.81
CA SER A 53 -23.00 -5.30 -8.24
C SER A 53 -21.56 -5.19 -7.73
N SER A 54 -20.70 -4.57 -8.53
CA SER A 54 -19.35 -4.23 -8.09
C SER A 54 -19.40 -3.09 -7.07
N LEU A 55 -18.47 -3.12 -6.12
CA LEU A 55 -18.24 -1.98 -5.24
C LEU A 55 -17.73 -0.80 -6.06
N ALA A 56 -17.97 0.41 -5.59
CA ALA A 56 -17.41 1.61 -6.19
C ALA A 56 -15.88 1.63 -6.02
N PRO A 57 -15.13 2.23 -6.97
CA PRO A 57 -13.71 2.47 -6.79
C PRO A 57 -13.43 3.30 -5.53
N ILE A 58 -12.32 2.98 -4.86
CA ILE A 58 -11.85 3.69 -3.68
C ILE A 58 -10.75 4.64 -4.13
N GLU A 59 -10.91 5.90 -3.80
CA GLU A 59 -9.99 6.96 -4.20
C GLU A 59 -9.00 7.30 -3.09
N ASN A 60 -7.84 7.82 -3.48
CA ASN A 60 -6.85 8.40 -2.58
C ASN A 60 -6.32 7.43 -1.49
N VAL A 61 -6.23 6.15 -1.81
CA VAL A 61 -5.79 5.10 -0.89
C VAL A 61 -4.28 5.19 -0.67
N PRO A 62 -3.79 5.30 0.58
CA PRO A 62 -2.37 5.33 0.87
C PRO A 62 -1.72 3.98 0.60
N VAL A 63 -0.47 4.04 0.11
CA VAL A 63 0.37 2.87 -0.12
C VAL A 63 1.44 2.81 0.96
N LEU A 64 1.51 1.71 1.70
CA LEU A 64 2.58 1.49 2.66
C LEU A 64 3.90 1.29 1.94
N PHE A 65 4.94 1.83 2.53
CA PHE A 65 6.31 1.63 2.09
C PHE A 65 7.20 1.36 3.30
N GLN A 66 8.35 0.76 3.03
CA GLN A 66 9.31 0.44 4.07
C GLN A 66 10.53 1.35 3.91
N ARG A 67 11.03 1.84 5.04
CA ARG A 67 12.26 2.63 5.09
C ARG A 67 13.36 1.79 5.69
N TYR A 68 14.44 1.57 4.93
CA TYR A 68 15.59 0.80 5.38
C TYR A 68 16.78 1.74 5.57
N LYS A 69 17.51 1.52 6.65
CA LYS A 69 18.83 2.09 6.82
C LYS A 69 19.85 1.01 6.46
N VAL A 70 20.60 1.24 5.39
CA VAL A 70 21.70 0.34 5.06
C VAL A 70 22.85 0.62 6.04
N HIS A 71 23.07 -0.31 6.96
CA HIS A 71 24.24 -0.32 7.81
C HIS A 71 25.39 -0.92 7.02
N ASN A 72 26.25 -0.06 6.51
CA ASN A 72 27.46 -0.51 5.86
C ASN A 72 28.67 -0.04 6.66
N ASN A 73 29.36 -0.97 7.30
CA ASN A 73 30.63 -0.71 7.98
C ASN A 73 31.81 -0.66 7.01
N ALA A 74 31.58 -0.93 5.73
CA ALA A 74 32.57 -0.84 4.68
C ALA A 74 32.06 0.14 3.60
N PRO A 75 32.91 1.00 3.03
CA PRO A 75 32.50 1.84 1.91
C PRO A 75 32.10 0.95 0.72
N ILE A 76 30.88 1.11 0.22
CA ILE A 76 30.50 0.51 -1.06
C ILE A 76 31.07 1.42 -2.14
N SER A 77 32.13 0.97 -2.79
CA SER A 77 32.58 1.61 -4.00
C SER A 77 31.71 1.11 -5.18
N ILE A 78 30.83 1.93 -5.68
CA ILE A 78 30.16 1.67 -6.94
C ILE A 78 31.05 2.25 -8.02
N THR A 79 31.75 1.37 -8.72
CA THR A 79 32.48 1.75 -9.91
C THR A 79 31.47 1.81 -11.07
N THR A 80 31.00 3.00 -11.39
CA THR A 80 30.26 3.19 -12.65
C THR A 80 31.31 3.38 -13.77
N ASP A 81 31.71 2.29 -14.38
CA ASP A 81 32.54 2.37 -15.57
C ASP A 81 31.60 2.62 -16.76
N THR A 82 31.43 3.87 -17.11
CA THR A 82 30.67 4.30 -18.28
C THR A 82 31.54 4.58 -19.50
N ALA A 83 32.85 4.41 -19.38
CA ALA A 83 33.73 4.56 -20.51
C ALA A 83 33.84 3.25 -21.28
N PRO A 84 33.65 3.22 -22.63
CA PRO A 84 34.07 2.10 -23.42
C PRO A 84 35.59 1.94 -23.19
N HIS A 85 36.03 0.72 -22.91
CA HIS A 85 37.45 0.40 -22.76
C HIS A 85 38.17 0.68 -24.08
N ALA A 86 38.35 1.93 -24.41
CA ALA A 86 39.30 2.34 -25.41
C ALA A 86 40.69 2.09 -24.81
N GLN A 87 41.50 1.33 -25.48
CA GLN A 87 42.87 1.01 -25.13
C GLN A 87 43.59 2.22 -24.51
N TYR A 88 43.66 2.25 -23.19
CA TYR A 88 44.55 3.19 -22.51
C TYR A 88 45.95 2.66 -22.52
N SER A 89 46.74 3.12 -23.47
CA SER A 89 48.18 3.03 -23.39
C SER A 89 48.75 4.27 -22.72
N GLY A 90 48.67 4.31 -21.39
CA GLY A 90 49.19 5.42 -20.59
C GLY A 90 49.15 5.08 -19.11
N THR A 91 50.25 5.36 -18.42
CA THR A 91 50.33 5.35 -16.95
C THR A 91 49.57 6.54 -16.40
N GLY A 92 48.23 6.48 -16.38
CA GLY A 92 47.38 7.48 -15.78
C GLY A 92 46.74 6.92 -14.52
N GLU A 93 47.00 7.52 -13.37
CA GLU A 93 46.23 7.29 -12.17
C GLU A 93 44.83 7.86 -12.38
N HIS A 94 43.80 7.01 -12.34
CA HIS A 94 42.43 7.50 -12.32
C HIS A 94 41.84 7.28 -10.93
N VAL A 95 41.26 8.34 -10.40
CA VAL A 95 40.65 8.33 -9.10
C VAL A 95 39.20 7.84 -9.22
N HIS A 96 38.91 6.71 -8.59
CA HIS A 96 37.53 6.29 -8.40
C HIS A 96 36.94 7.08 -7.23
N ASN A 97 35.89 7.85 -7.49
CA ASN A 97 35.16 8.50 -6.42
C ASN A 97 34.42 7.42 -5.62
N VAL A 98 34.81 7.28 -4.36
CA VAL A 98 34.09 6.43 -3.42
C VAL A 98 32.82 7.19 -2.99
N VAL A 99 31.66 6.71 -3.42
CA VAL A 99 30.39 7.21 -2.94
C VAL A 99 30.04 6.45 -1.67
N THR A 100 30.14 7.12 -0.52
CA THR A 100 29.76 6.56 0.78
C THR A 100 28.28 6.86 1.00
N PHE A 101 27.42 5.83 0.97
CA PHE A 101 26.04 5.97 1.37
C PHE A 101 25.91 5.93 2.88
N THR A 102 25.77 7.09 3.50
CA THR A 102 25.51 7.23 4.94
C THR A 102 24.04 7.47 5.26
N GLU A 103 23.20 7.58 4.23
CA GLU A 103 21.79 7.93 4.37
C GLU A 103 20.87 6.71 4.37
N SER A 104 19.68 6.88 4.92
CA SER A 104 18.64 5.85 4.87
C SER A 104 18.16 5.65 3.43
N VAL A 105 18.14 4.40 2.98
CA VAL A 105 17.53 4.05 1.71
C VAL A 105 16.04 3.92 1.92
N GLU A 106 15.27 4.67 1.17
CA GLU A 106 13.81 4.57 1.14
C GLU A 106 13.40 3.68 -0.05
N MET A 107 12.69 2.61 0.25
CA MET A 107 12.09 1.78 -0.81
C MET A 107 10.72 2.36 -1.14
N ILE A 108 10.61 2.93 -2.33
CA ILE A 108 9.37 3.52 -2.83
C ILE A 108 8.56 2.44 -3.52
N PRO A 109 7.25 2.32 -3.22
CA PRO A 109 6.39 1.38 -3.95
C PRO A 109 6.30 1.78 -5.43
N ASP A 110 6.49 0.79 -6.32
CA ASP A 110 6.30 0.92 -7.77
C ASP A 110 5.02 0.17 -8.16
N LEU A 111 3.88 0.85 -8.01
CA LEU A 111 2.58 0.31 -8.42
C LEU A 111 2.27 0.73 -9.84
N ARG A 112 1.63 -0.18 -10.58
CA ARG A 112 1.22 0.04 -11.97
C ARG A 112 -0.27 -0.19 -12.13
N ASP A 113 -0.84 0.46 -13.11
CA ASP A 113 -2.23 0.23 -13.50
C ASP A 113 -2.44 -1.24 -13.88
N GLY A 114 -3.44 -1.87 -13.30
CA GLY A 114 -3.72 -3.29 -13.46
C GLY A 114 -3.09 -4.21 -12.43
N ASP A 115 -2.21 -3.72 -11.54
CA ASP A 115 -1.66 -4.53 -10.45
C ASP A 115 -2.77 -4.97 -9.49
N ILE A 116 -2.67 -6.22 -9.05
CA ILE A 116 -3.55 -6.74 -8.01
C ILE A 116 -2.87 -6.54 -6.66
N VAL A 117 -3.53 -5.81 -5.78
CA VAL A 117 -2.97 -5.42 -4.48
C VAL A 117 -3.81 -5.95 -3.33
N GLN A 118 -3.14 -6.27 -2.23
CA GLN A 118 -3.81 -6.55 -0.96
C GLN A 118 -4.07 -5.24 -0.23
N VAL A 119 -5.33 -5.05 0.15
CA VAL A 119 -5.80 -3.87 0.89
C VAL A 119 -6.30 -4.31 2.26
N ILE A 120 -5.95 -3.56 3.29
CA ILE A 120 -6.50 -3.70 4.65
C ILE A 120 -7.31 -2.46 5.00
N PHE A 121 -8.27 -2.61 5.91
CA PHE A 121 -9.09 -1.51 6.41
C PHE A 121 -8.82 -1.29 7.89
N ASN A 122 -8.57 -0.05 8.25
CA ASN A 122 -8.25 0.28 9.63
C ASN A 122 -9.50 0.25 10.51
N GLN A 123 -9.29 -0.11 11.78
CA GLN A 123 -10.39 -0.16 12.74
C GLN A 123 -11.08 1.20 12.95
N ARG A 124 -10.34 2.28 12.78
CA ARG A 124 -10.81 3.66 12.95
C ARG A 124 -10.35 4.51 11.77
N SER A 125 -10.98 5.67 11.60
CA SER A 125 -10.56 6.66 10.62
C SER A 125 -9.09 7.02 10.80
N ILE A 126 -8.33 6.99 9.69
CA ILE A 126 -6.89 7.30 9.65
C ILE A 126 -6.60 8.73 9.23
N ASP A 127 -7.61 9.49 8.82
CA ASP A 127 -7.45 10.80 8.18
C ASP A 127 -6.58 11.77 8.99
N GLU A 128 -6.80 11.85 10.30
CA GLU A 128 -6.07 12.74 11.19
C GLU A 128 -4.82 12.07 11.80
N ALA A 129 -4.90 10.75 12.05
CA ALA A 129 -3.79 10.00 12.63
C ALA A 129 -2.58 9.91 11.69
N MET A 130 -2.78 9.90 10.39
CA MET A 130 -1.71 9.90 9.39
C MET A 130 -0.83 11.14 9.45
N ASN A 131 -1.30 12.23 10.06
CA ASN A 131 -0.52 13.44 10.31
C ASN A 131 0.35 13.36 11.58
N GLY A 132 0.35 12.20 12.26
CA GLY A 132 1.13 11.96 13.48
C GLY A 132 0.49 12.49 14.76
N ASN A 133 -0.76 12.92 14.72
CA ASN A 133 -1.48 13.42 15.86
C ASN A 133 -2.15 12.29 16.66
N ILE A 134 -2.18 12.44 17.98
CA ILE A 134 -3.00 11.59 18.84
C ILE A 134 -4.39 12.24 18.88
N VAL A 135 -5.34 11.61 18.21
CA VAL A 135 -6.67 12.19 18.03
C VAL A 135 -7.77 11.22 18.46
N PHE A 136 -8.87 11.78 18.95
CA PHE A 136 -10.12 11.03 19.01
C PHE A 136 -10.79 11.17 17.64
N PRO A 137 -11.01 10.05 16.90
CA PRO A 137 -11.60 10.13 15.57
C PRO A 137 -12.94 10.87 15.59
N GLY A 138 -13.05 11.93 14.81
CA GLY A 138 -14.27 12.74 14.69
C GLY A 138 -15.44 12.02 14.02
N THR A 139 -15.26 10.78 13.60
CA THR A 139 -16.25 9.95 12.94
C THR A 139 -16.46 8.63 13.69
N SER A 140 -17.67 8.08 13.60
CA SER A 140 -18.00 6.77 14.16
C SER A 140 -17.64 5.61 13.22
N ARG A 141 -16.96 5.89 12.07
CA ARG A 141 -16.54 4.87 11.11
C ARG A 141 -15.63 3.84 11.79
N MET A 142 -15.91 2.57 11.54
CA MET A 142 -15.11 1.43 11.97
C MET A 142 -15.03 0.43 10.85
N PHE A 143 -13.83 -0.03 10.51
CA PHE A 143 -13.59 -0.96 9.41
C PHE A 143 -14.25 -0.51 8.10
N ASP A 144 -14.21 0.79 7.87
CA ASP A 144 -14.86 1.41 6.73
C ASP A 144 -14.00 1.28 5.47
N ILE A 145 -14.66 1.18 4.33
CA ILE A 145 -14.00 1.06 3.03
C ILE A 145 -13.12 2.28 2.70
N HIS A 146 -13.42 3.44 3.27
CA HIS A 146 -12.63 4.66 3.08
C HIS A 146 -11.34 4.70 3.91
N ASP A 147 -11.21 3.81 4.91
CA ASP A 147 -10.01 3.71 5.75
C ASP A 147 -9.07 2.60 5.26
N ALA A 148 -9.04 2.43 3.94
CA ALA A 148 -8.25 1.48 3.18
C ALA A 148 -6.76 1.86 3.14
N VAL A 149 -5.87 0.85 3.19
CA VAL A 149 -4.42 0.99 3.02
C VAL A 149 -3.90 -0.17 2.18
N ILE A 150 -3.14 0.11 1.12
CA ILE A 150 -2.47 -0.91 0.32
C ILE A 150 -1.22 -1.38 1.06
N VAL A 151 -1.09 -2.70 1.25
CA VAL A 151 0.02 -3.30 2.01
C VAL A 151 1.00 -4.09 1.15
N GLY A 152 0.62 -4.44 -0.08
CA GLY A 152 1.50 -5.16 -1.00
C GLY A 152 0.83 -5.50 -2.32
N VAL A 153 1.63 -5.98 -3.26
CA VAL A 153 1.23 -6.49 -4.58
C VAL A 153 1.30 -8.01 -4.55
N PHE A 154 0.35 -8.69 -5.22
CA PHE A 154 0.33 -10.14 -5.38
C PHE A 154 1.32 -10.64 -6.43
#